data_36f241e72c140f561d86c37800c46a3a
#
_entry.id   36f241e72c140f561d86c37800c46a3a
#
_cell.length_a   1.000
_cell.length_b   1.000
_cell.length_c   1.000
_cell.angle_alpha   90.00
_cell.angle_beta   90.00
_cell.angle_gamma   90.00
#
_symmetry.space_group_name_H-M   'P 1'
#
loop_
_entity.id
_entity.type
_entity.pdbx_description
1 polymer ?
#
loop_
_entity_poly.entity_id
_entity_poly.type
_entity_poly.pdbx_seq_one_letter_code
_entity_poly.pdbx_strand_id
1 'polypeptide(L)'
;MCIRDSLDAFAAAPHLEITDVACPAFVEFVERGETSGPEITEIARTYLKPIIDADVDTLVLGCTHYPLLTGVISYVVGNSVSLVSSAEETAKDLYRTLVETDQLRSATAGPAEHQFLATGDAKSFESLARRFLGPEVGHVRHQDLS
;
A
#
# COMPACT_ATOMS: atom_id res chain seq x y z
N MET A 1 -0.68 6.45 9.95
CA MET A 1 -0.16 7.65 9.25
C MET A 1 -1.23 8.73 9.37
N CYS A 2 -0.88 9.90 9.84
CA CYS A 2 -1.82 11.00 10.01
C CYS A 2 -1.82 11.84 8.72
N ILE A 3 -2.99 12.24 8.24
CA ILE A 3 -3.13 13.15 7.07
C ILE A 3 -2.25 14.39 7.25
N ARG A 4 -2.17 14.90 8.48
CA ARG A 4 -1.33 16.06 8.83
C ARG A 4 0.15 15.85 8.49
N ASP A 5 0.71 14.66 8.77
CA ASP A 5 2.12 14.36 8.46
C ASP A 5 2.38 14.38 6.95
N SER A 6 1.40 13.94 6.15
CA SER A 6 1.49 14.01 4.68
C SER A 6 1.43 15.46 4.19
N LEU A 7 0.53 16.29 4.73
CA LEU A 7 0.44 17.71 4.37
C LEU A 7 1.72 18.47 4.75
N ASP A 8 2.31 18.19 5.91
CA ASP A 8 3.57 18.79 6.35
C ASP A 8 4.74 18.41 5.41
N ALA A 9 4.75 17.18 4.89
CA ALA A 9 5.76 16.77 3.91
C ALA A 9 5.68 17.54 2.59
N PHE A 10 4.48 17.98 2.19
CA PHE A 10 4.28 18.80 0.98
C PHE A 10 4.38 20.31 1.22
N ALA A 11 4.56 20.77 2.47
CA ALA A 11 4.68 22.20 2.80
C ALA A 11 5.85 22.90 2.08
N ALA A 12 6.88 22.15 1.67
CA ALA A 12 8.00 22.65 0.88
C ALA A 12 7.67 22.92 -0.60
N ALA A 13 6.49 22.51 -1.07
CA ALA A 13 6.03 22.64 -2.44
C ALA A 13 4.73 23.45 -2.54
N PRO A 14 4.73 24.77 -2.25
CA PRO A 14 3.54 25.61 -2.10
C PRO A 14 2.77 25.82 -3.42
N HIS A 15 3.29 25.34 -4.54
CA HIS A 15 2.63 25.37 -5.85
C HIS A 15 1.72 24.15 -6.08
N LEU A 16 1.73 23.17 -5.19
CA LEU A 16 0.85 22.02 -5.28
C LEU A 16 -0.49 22.31 -4.61
N GLU A 17 -1.57 22.05 -5.32
CA GLU A 17 -2.92 22.00 -4.76
C GLU A 17 -3.17 20.59 -4.21
N ILE A 18 -3.41 20.48 -2.91
CA ILE A 18 -3.53 19.20 -2.23
C ILE A 18 -4.95 19.02 -1.73
N THR A 19 -5.59 17.94 -2.16
CA THR A 19 -6.86 17.45 -1.64
C THR A 19 -6.62 16.12 -0.94
N ASP A 20 -7.08 15.97 0.30
CA ASP A 20 -6.93 14.75 1.06
C ASP A 20 -8.28 14.14 1.43
N VAL A 21 -8.31 12.83 1.55
CA VAL A 21 -9.48 12.06 1.98
C VAL A 21 -9.07 10.83 2.79
N ALA A 22 -9.75 10.61 3.90
CA ALA A 22 -9.61 9.40 4.69
C ALA A 22 -10.59 8.33 4.23
N CYS A 23 -10.09 7.11 4.00
CA CYS A 23 -10.88 5.98 3.52
C CYS A 23 -10.83 4.79 4.52
N PRO A 24 -11.38 4.93 5.75
CA PRO A 24 -11.23 3.92 6.79
C PRO A 24 -11.79 2.54 6.41
N ALA A 25 -12.92 2.47 5.74
CA ALA A 25 -13.50 1.19 5.32
C ALA A 25 -12.62 0.40 4.36
N PHE A 26 -11.71 1.04 3.61
CA PHE A 26 -10.77 0.34 2.74
C PHE A 26 -9.90 -0.65 3.50
N VAL A 27 -9.50 -0.31 4.72
CA VAL A 27 -8.71 -1.20 5.58
C VAL A 27 -9.52 -2.45 5.92
N GLU A 28 -10.78 -2.29 6.32
CA GLU A 28 -11.66 -3.41 6.69
C GLU A 28 -11.90 -4.37 5.53
N PHE A 29 -12.09 -3.84 4.31
CA PHE A 29 -12.24 -4.66 3.09
C PHE A 29 -10.96 -5.45 2.78
N VAL A 30 -9.81 -4.81 2.86
CA VAL A 30 -8.52 -5.49 2.63
C VAL A 30 -8.29 -6.59 3.67
N GLU A 31 -8.55 -6.32 4.96
CA GLU A 31 -8.39 -7.29 6.04
C GLU A 31 -9.35 -8.50 5.90
N ARG A 32 -10.52 -8.31 5.29
CA ARG A 32 -11.40 -9.43 4.90
C ARG A 32 -10.97 -10.11 3.59
N GLY A 33 -9.93 -9.58 2.91
CA GLY A 33 -9.47 -10.07 1.61
C GLY A 33 -10.41 -9.70 0.45
N GLU A 34 -11.28 -8.71 0.61
CA GLU A 34 -12.26 -8.25 -0.38
C GLU A 34 -11.70 -7.06 -1.15
N THR A 35 -10.95 -7.29 -2.20
CA THR A 35 -10.28 -6.24 -3.00
C THR A 35 -11.00 -5.89 -4.30
N SER A 36 -12.18 -6.46 -4.53
CA SER A 36 -13.00 -6.20 -5.72
C SER A 36 -14.48 -6.49 -5.43
N GLY A 37 -15.35 -6.04 -6.32
CA GLY A 37 -16.79 -6.28 -6.22
C GLY A 37 -17.61 -4.99 -6.09
N PRO A 38 -18.95 -5.08 -6.17
CA PRO A 38 -19.82 -3.91 -6.23
C PRO A 38 -19.78 -3.07 -4.95
N GLU A 39 -19.70 -3.70 -3.78
CA GLU A 39 -19.76 -3.00 -2.49
C GLU A 39 -18.53 -2.10 -2.29
N ILE A 40 -17.32 -2.65 -2.43
CA ILE A 40 -16.08 -1.86 -2.31
C ILE A 40 -16.00 -0.78 -3.40
N THR A 41 -16.52 -1.04 -4.60
CA THR A 41 -16.55 -0.06 -5.69
C THR A 41 -17.44 1.13 -5.33
N GLU A 42 -18.62 0.91 -4.75
CA GLU A 42 -19.53 1.98 -4.36
C GLU A 42 -18.98 2.81 -3.19
N ILE A 43 -18.35 2.15 -2.23
CA ILE A 43 -17.65 2.82 -1.14
C ILE A 43 -16.48 3.66 -1.70
N ALA A 44 -15.72 3.13 -2.66
CA ALA A 44 -14.66 3.86 -3.30
C ALA A 44 -15.18 5.11 -4.05
N ARG A 45 -16.30 5.00 -4.77
CA ARG A 45 -16.96 6.17 -5.40
C ARG A 45 -17.30 7.25 -4.38
N THR A 46 -17.85 6.84 -3.25
CA THR A 46 -18.23 7.76 -2.17
C THR A 46 -17.02 8.47 -1.59
N TYR A 47 -15.97 7.74 -1.24
CA TYR A 47 -14.77 8.32 -0.65
C TYR A 47 -13.97 9.18 -1.63
N LEU A 48 -13.85 8.72 -2.88
CA LEU A 48 -13.00 9.40 -3.87
C LEU A 48 -13.72 10.52 -4.61
N LYS A 49 -15.01 10.75 -4.31
CA LYS A 49 -15.75 11.87 -4.92
C LYS A 49 -15.06 13.24 -4.76
N PRO A 50 -14.55 13.63 -3.58
CA PRO A 50 -13.82 14.91 -3.45
C PRO A 50 -12.57 14.99 -4.33
N ILE A 51 -11.87 13.86 -4.51
CA ILE A 51 -10.68 13.75 -5.36
C ILE A 51 -11.05 13.95 -6.83
N ILE A 52 -12.16 13.33 -7.27
CA ILE A 52 -12.68 13.46 -8.64
C ILE A 52 -13.18 14.87 -8.88
N ASP A 53 -13.92 15.46 -7.93
CA ASP A 53 -14.47 16.82 -8.04
C ASP A 53 -13.34 17.89 -8.07
N ALA A 54 -12.18 17.60 -7.49
CA ALA A 54 -11.01 18.48 -7.51
C ALA A 54 -10.15 18.34 -8.78
N ASP A 55 -10.52 17.44 -9.69
CA ASP A 55 -9.84 17.21 -10.99
C ASP A 55 -8.31 17.00 -10.83
N VAL A 56 -7.92 16.18 -9.85
CA VAL A 56 -6.51 15.91 -9.56
C VAL A 56 -5.87 15.09 -10.68
N ASP A 57 -4.61 15.32 -10.97
CA ASP A 57 -3.81 14.56 -11.93
C ASP A 57 -3.07 13.37 -11.28
N THR A 58 -2.83 13.44 -9.98
CA THR A 58 -2.06 12.45 -9.24
C THR A 58 -2.73 12.11 -7.91
N LEU A 59 -2.85 10.82 -7.61
CA LEU A 59 -3.38 10.31 -6.34
C LEU A 59 -2.34 9.44 -5.63
N VAL A 60 -1.87 9.92 -4.47
CA VAL A 60 -0.93 9.19 -3.61
C VAL A 60 -1.70 8.24 -2.68
N LEU A 61 -1.41 6.95 -2.78
CA LEU A 61 -1.94 5.92 -1.90
C LEU A 61 -1.12 5.86 -0.61
N GLY A 62 -1.36 6.79 0.30
CA GLY A 62 -0.59 7.02 1.52
C GLY A 62 -0.92 6.07 2.68
N CYS A 63 -1.28 4.83 2.41
CA CYS A 63 -1.60 3.81 3.40
C CYS A 63 -1.08 2.46 2.94
N THR A 64 -0.71 1.57 3.85
CA THR A 64 -0.21 0.22 3.51
C THR A 64 -1.27 -0.69 2.88
N HIS A 65 -2.55 -0.43 3.13
CA HIS A 65 -3.68 -1.21 2.60
C HIS A 65 -4.15 -0.72 1.22
N TYR A 66 -4.12 0.58 0.97
CA TYR A 66 -4.69 1.16 -0.26
C TYR A 66 -4.05 0.65 -1.56
N PRO A 67 -2.75 0.35 -1.63
CA PRO A 67 -2.15 -0.26 -2.82
C PRO A 67 -2.77 -1.60 -3.21
N LEU A 68 -3.36 -2.34 -2.26
CA LEU A 68 -4.06 -3.60 -2.53
C LEU A 68 -5.44 -3.40 -3.17
N LEU A 69 -5.95 -2.17 -3.20
CA LEU A 69 -7.20 -1.75 -3.86
C LEU A 69 -6.94 -0.96 -5.15
N THR A 70 -5.72 -0.93 -5.68
CA THR A 70 -5.35 -0.14 -6.86
C THR A 70 -6.30 -0.36 -8.03
N GLY A 71 -6.76 -1.60 -8.27
CA GLY A 71 -7.71 -1.91 -9.34
C GLY A 71 -9.07 -1.19 -9.19
N VAL A 72 -9.64 -1.19 -7.98
CA VAL A 72 -10.91 -0.50 -7.69
C VAL A 72 -10.72 1.01 -7.72
N ILE A 73 -9.63 1.51 -7.12
CA ILE A 73 -9.33 2.95 -7.09
C ILE A 73 -9.15 3.47 -8.52
N SER A 74 -8.30 2.82 -9.33
CA SER A 74 -8.08 3.20 -10.73
C SER A 74 -9.38 3.18 -11.55
N TYR A 75 -10.23 2.16 -11.35
CA TYR A 75 -11.52 2.09 -12.01
C TYR A 75 -12.43 3.28 -11.67
N VAL A 76 -12.38 3.75 -10.42
CA VAL A 76 -13.25 4.85 -9.93
C VAL A 76 -12.73 6.21 -10.34
N VAL A 77 -11.41 6.48 -10.21
CA VAL A 77 -10.84 7.79 -10.56
C VAL A 77 -10.61 7.98 -12.06
N GLY A 78 -10.53 6.87 -12.82
CA GLY A 78 -10.32 6.90 -14.26
C GLY A 78 -8.85 6.92 -14.66
N ASN A 79 -8.62 6.88 -15.99
CA ASN A 79 -7.28 6.73 -16.56
C ASN A 79 -6.47 8.03 -16.62
N SER A 80 -7.08 9.17 -16.34
CA SER A 80 -6.41 10.48 -16.34
C SER A 80 -5.62 10.74 -15.04
N VAL A 81 -5.89 9.96 -13.98
CA VAL A 81 -5.25 10.12 -12.68
C VAL A 81 -4.10 9.12 -12.53
N SER A 82 -2.91 9.63 -12.29
CA SER A 82 -1.73 8.81 -12.00
C SER A 82 -1.79 8.31 -10.55
N LEU A 83 -1.73 6.99 -10.35
CA LEU A 83 -1.66 6.41 -9.00
C LEU A 83 -0.21 6.24 -8.56
N VAL A 84 0.13 6.77 -7.39
CA VAL A 84 1.44 6.63 -6.76
C VAL A 84 1.31 5.76 -5.51
N SER A 85 1.92 4.59 -5.54
CA SER A 85 1.93 3.67 -4.40
C SER A 85 3.11 3.96 -3.48
N SER A 86 2.84 4.32 -2.23
CA SER A 86 3.88 4.50 -1.21
C SER A 86 4.71 3.23 -0.99
N ALA A 87 4.10 2.05 -1.08
CA ALA A 87 4.78 0.77 -0.95
C ALA A 87 5.78 0.54 -2.10
N GLU A 88 5.35 0.82 -3.33
CA GLU A 88 6.20 0.67 -4.52
C GLU A 88 7.38 1.64 -4.51
N GLU A 89 7.14 2.90 -4.18
CA GLU A 89 8.20 3.92 -4.11
C GLU A 89 9.19 3.61 -2.99
N THR A 90 8.72 3.14 -1.83
CA THR A 90 9.60 2.68 -0.74
C THR A 90 10.46 1.50 -1.18
N ALA A 91 9.90 0.52 -1.90
CA ALA A 91 10.67 -0.63 -2.40
C ALA A 91 11.73 -0.20 -3.42
N LYS A 92 11.41 0.75 -4.31
CA LYS A 92 12.38 1.32 -5.27
C LYS A 92 13.51 2.05 -4.56
N ASP A 93 13.19 2.84 -3.53
CA ASP A 93 14.18 3.59 -2.76
C ASP A 93 15.08 2.68 -1.95
N LEU A 94 14.52 1.65 -1.31
CA LEU A 94 15.28 0.62 -0.62
C LEU A 94 16.26 -0.08 -1.58
N TYR A 95 15.79 -0.48 -2.76
CA TYR A 95 16.65 -1.13 -3.76
C TYR A 95 17.81 -0.21 -4.16
N ARG A 96 17.53 1.08 -4.44
CA ARG A 96 18.56 2.08 -4.76
C ARG A 96 19.59 2.19 -3.65
N THR A 97 19.14 2.33 -2.40
CA THR A 97 20.02 2.41 -1.22
C THR A 97 20.93 1.19 -1.11
N LEU A 98 20.39 -0.01 -1.29
CA LEU A 98 21.19 -1.25 -1.24
C LEU A 98 22.23 -1.33 -2.35
N VAL A 99 21.91 -0.80 -3.56
CA VAL A 99 22.88 -0.70 -4.66
C VAL A 99 23.99 0.29 -4.33
N GLU A 100 23.64 1.49 -3.88
CA GLU A 100 24.58 2.58 -3.59
C GLU A 100 25.53 2.25 -2.42
N THR A 101 25.05 1.45 -1.48
CA THR A 101 25.82 1.05 -0.29
C THR A 101 26.51 -0.31 -0.43
N ASP A 102 26.45 -0.95 -1.61
CA ASP A 102 26.99 -2.28 -1.88
C ASP A 102 26.47 -3.37 -0.91
N GLN A 103 25.20 -3.27 -0.55
CA GLN A 103 24.53 -4.20 0.37
C GLN A 103 23.57 -5.16 -0.32
N LEU A 104 23.54 -5.17 -1.66
CA LEU A 104 22.77 -6.17 -2.38
C LEU A 104 23.31 -7.57 -2.12
N ARG A 105 22.38 -8.54 -1.95
CA ARG A 105 22.74 -9.94 -1.87
C ARG A 105 23.50 -10.37 -3.13
N SER A 106 24.64 -11.02 -2.97
CA SER A 106 25.40 -11.56 -4.09
C SER A 106 24.56 -12.60 -4.86
N ALA A 107 24.63 -12.58 -6.19
CA ALA A 107 24.02 -13.59 -7.05
C ALA A 107 24.55 -15.02 -6.78
N THR A 108 25.74 -15.13 -6.19
CA THR A 108 26.38 -16.41 -5.83
C THR A 108 25.98 -16.92 -4.43
N ALA A 109 25.21 -16.14 -3.68
CA ALA A 109 24.83 -16.49 -2.29
C ALA A 109 23.73 -17.58 -2.19
N GLY A 110 23.34 -18.19 -3.30
CA GLY A 110 22.24 -19.16 -3.35
C GLY A 110 20.85 -18.54 -3.22
N PRO A 111 19.77 -19.34 -3.16
CA PRO A 111 18.41 -18.84 -3.03
C PRO A 111 18.20 -18.07 -1.72
N ALA A 112 17.30 -17.09 -1.73
CA ALA A 112 16.92 -16.39 -0.53
C ALA A 112 16.02 -17.26 0.36
N GLU A 113 16.22 -17.17 1.67
CA GLU A 113 15.33 -17.77 2.67
C GLU A 113 14.45 -16.67 3.26
N HIS A 114 13.13 -16.83 3.15
CA HIS A 114 12.17 -15.89 3.69
C HIS A 114 11.63 -16.39 5.04
N GLN A 115 11.63 -15.53 6.04
CA GLN A 115 11.04 -15.81 7.35
C GLN A 115 9.90 -14.82 7.60
N PHE A 116 8.72 -15.35 7.93
CA PHE A 116 7.53 -14.56 8.21
C PHE A 116 7.20 -14.69 9.70
N LEU A 117 7.14 -13.55 10.37
CA LEU A 117 6.87 -13.44 11.79
C LEU A 117 5.67 -12.51 12.01
N ALA A 118 4.80 -12.86 12.95
CA ALA A 118 3.68 -12.03 13.35
C ALA A 118 3.56 -11.97 14.88
N THR A 119 3.26 -10.79 15.40
CA THR A 119 3.00 -10.58 16.84
C THR A 119 1.54 -10.82 17.20
N GLY A 120 0.65 -10.87 16.20
CA GLY A 120 -0.76 -11.19 16.34
C GLY A 120 -1.06 -12.65 15.98
N ASP A 121 -2.29 -12.90 15.51
CA ASP A 121 -2.67 -14.24 15.03
C ASP A 121 -1.94 -14.63 13.74
N ALA A 122 -0.97 -15.52 13.89
CA ALA A 122 -0.12 -15.98 12.79
C ALA A 122 -0.92 -16.67 11.66
N LYS A 123 -2.04 -17.34 11.98
CA LYS A 123 -2.86 -18.03 10.97
C LYS A 123 -3.62 -17.06 10.09
N SER A 124 -4.24 -16.04 10.69
CA SER A 124 -4.93 -14.98 9.94
C SER A 124 -3.95 -14.21 9.08
N PHE A 125 -2.78 -13.86 9.62
CA PHE A 125 -1.72 -13.20 8.85
C PHE A 125 -1.24 -14.07 7.69
N GLU A 126 -0.98 -15.37 7.90
CA GLU A 126 -0.55 -16.30 6.86
C GLU A 126 -1.57 -16.38 5.70
N SER A 127 -2.86 -16.45 6.04
CA SER A 127 -3.94 -16.50 5.05
C SER A 127 -3.96 -15.26 4.14
N LEU A 128 -3.91 -14.06 4.72
CA LEU A 128 -3.90 -12.80 3.98
C LEU A 128 -2.60 -12.61 3.22
N ALA A 129 -1.46 -12.89 3.83
CA ALA A 129 -0.16 -12.75 3.21
C ALA A 129 -0.03 -13.66 1.96
N ARG A 130 -0.49 -14.91 2.02
CA ARG A 130 -0.54 -15.80 0.84
C ARG A 130 -1.43 -15.28 -0.26
N ARG A 131 -2.54 -14.63 0.08
CA ARG A 131 -3.45 -14.05 -0.91
C ARG A 131 -2.81 -12.90 -1.67
N PHE A 132 -2.03 -12.05 -1.01
CA PHE A 132 -1.45 -10.84 -1.59
C PHE A 132 -0.04 -11.05 -2.15
N LEU A 133 0.78 -11.87 -1.50
CA LEU A 133 2.18 -12.12 -1.88
C LEU A 133 2.36 -13.46 -2.61
N GLY A 134 1.31 -14.30 -2.66
CA GLY A 134 1.35 -15.56 -3.35
C GLY A 134 2.04 -16.68 -2.55
N PRO A 135 2.47 -17.77 -3.25
CA PRO A 135 3.02 -18.97 -2.64
C PRO A 135 4.38 -18.76 -1.97
N GLU A 136 5.01 -17.61 -2.19
CA GLU A 136 6.28 -17.26 -1.55
C GLU A 136 6.16 -17.16 -0.03
N VAL A 137 4.94 -16.93 0.47
CA VAL A 137 4.68 -16.92 1.91
C VAL A 137 4.60 -18.35 2.43
N GLY A 138 5.67 -18.74 3.11
CA GLY A 138 5.75 -19.99 3.85
C GLY A 138 4.94 -19.94 5.15
N HIS A 139 5.34 -20.80 6.09
CA HIS A 139 4.73 -20.81 7.43
C HIS A 139 5.07 -19.54 8.21
N VAL A 140 4.04 -18.91 8.78
CA VAL A 140 4.21 -17.74 9.65
C VAL A 140 4.33 -18.19 11.10
N ARG A 141 5.38 -17.73 11.78
CA ARG A 141 5.60 -18.00 13.21
C ARG A 141 5.10 -16.85 14.06
N HIS A 142 4.44 -17.18 15.16
CA HIS A 142 4.15 -16.17 16.19
C HIS A 142 5.45 -15.77 16.89
N GLN A 143 5.62 -14.47 17.15
CA GLN A 143 6.80 -13.91 17.83
C GLN A 143 6.34 -12.85 18.83
N ASP A 144 6.57 -13.10 20.11
CA ASP A 144 6.38 -12.09 21.15
C ASP A 144 7.48 -11.02 21.04
N LEU A 145 7.10 -9.76 21.22
CA LEU A 145 8.03 -8.66 21.40
C LEU A 145 8.31 -8.54 22.90
N SER A 146 9.49 -8.96 23.33
CA SER A 146 10.00 -8.81 24.69
C SER A 146 10.64 -7.43 24.89
#